data_537dafcb50e08fefd0080298e88b8745
#
_entry.id   537dafcb50e08fefd0080298e88b8745
#
_cell.length_a   1.000
_cell.length_b   1.000
_cell.length_c   1.000
_cell.angle_alpha   90.00
_cell.angle_beta   90.00
_cell.angle_gamma   90.00
#
_symmetry.space_group_name_H-M   'P 1'
#
loop_
_entity.id
_entity.type
_entity.pdbx_description
1 polymer ?
#
loop_
_entity_poly.entity_id
_entity_poly.type
_entity_poly.pdbx_seq_one_letter_code
_entity_poly.pdbx_strand_id
1 'polypeptide(L)'
;MLPLAKEASEILEDAMKSFINNDPHKATVVIDKGKKAVRKAQTYSENRYKKEMEHPLEFSIAMDAIMRTIAYSTDISEAAINYSAKMGNK
;
A
#
# COMPACT_ATOMS: atom_id res chain seq x y z
N MET A 1 7.03 8.67 -10.21
CA MET A 1 5.67 8.06 -10.28
C MET A 1 5.71 6.55 -10.53
N LEU A 2 6.40 6.09 -11.58
CA LEU A 2 6.48 4.67 -11.90
C LEU A 2 7.07 3.81 -10.77
N PRO A 3 8.18 4.20 -10.12
CA PRO A 3 8.71 3.40 -9.01
C PRO A 3 7.72 3.28 -7.85
N LEU A 4 6.95 4.32 -7.58
CA LEU A 4 5.96 4.32 -6.51
C LEU A 4 4.77 3.41 -6.87
N ALA A 5 4.33 3.43 -8.12
CA ALA A 5 3.26 2.55 -8.59
C ALA A 5 3.69 1.08 -8.50
N LYS A 6 4.93 0.80 -8.88
CA LYS A 6 5.50 -0.55 -8.77
C LYS A 6 5.55 -1.00 -7.31
N GLU A 7 6.01 -0.13 -6.42
CA GLU A 7 6.06 -0.42 -4.99
C GLU A 7 4.67 -0.72 -4.42
N ALA A 8 3.66 0.08 -4.79
CA ALA A 8 2.28 -0.17 -4.36
C ALA A 8 1.77 -1.52 -4.84
N SER A 9 2.07 -1.88 -6.08
CA SER A 9 1.67 -3.16 -6.65
C SER A 9 2.32 -4.33 -5.90
N GLU A 10 3.60 -4.21 -5.56
CA GLU A 10 4.32 -5.24 -4.80
C GLU A 10 3.76 -5.38 -3.39
N ILE A 11 3.42 -4.27 -2.75
CA ILE A 11 2.80 -4.26 -1.42
C ILE A 11 1.45 -5.00 -1.48
N LEU A 12 0.65 -4.75 -2.49
CA LEU A 12 -0.63 -5.44 -2.67
C LEU A 12 -0.45 -6.94 -2.86
N GLU A 13 0.50 -7.31 -3.71
CA GLU A 13 0.81 -8.73 -3.94
C GLU A 13 1.23 -9.42 -2.65
N ASP A 14 2.12 -8.79 -1.87
CA ASP A 14 2.57 -9.34 -0.60
C ASP A 14 1.44 -9.45 0.41
N ALA A 15 0.52 -8.48 0.43
CA ALA A 15 -0.66 -8.52 1.29
C ALA A 15 -1.53 -9.73 0.95
N MET A 16 -1.78 -9.95 -0.33
CA MET A 16 -2.57 -11.08 -0.80
C MET A 16 -1.92 -12.41 -0.43
N LYS A 17 -0.60 -12.51 -0.60
CA LYS A 17 0.15 -13.71 -0.21
C LYS A 17 0.07 -13.95 1.28
N SER A 18 0.16 -12.91 2.10
CA SER A 18 0.08 -13.04 3.55
C SER A 18 -1.28 -13.60 3.98
N PHE A 19 -2.34 -13.20 3.30
CA PHE A 19 -3.68 -13.68 3.57
C PHE A 19 -3.85 -15.13 3.14
N ILE A 20 -3.46 -15.43 1.90
CA ILE A 20 -3.61 -16.78 1.33
C ILE A 20 -2.80 -17.80 2.13
N ASN A 21 -1.59 -17.43 2.55
CA ASN A 21 -0.69 -18.32 3.28
C ASN A 21 -0.89 -18.28 4.80
N ASN A 22 -1.86 -17.51 5.26
CA ASN A 22 -2.14 -17.36 6.69
C ASN A 22 -0.87 -16.98 7.47
N ASP A 23 -0.20 -15.91 7.01
CA ASP A 23 1.08 -15.45 7.52
C ASP A 23 0.95 -14.06 8.17
N PRO A 24 0.61 -13.99 9.47
CA PRO A 24 0.40 -12.71 10.14
C PRO A 24 1.69 -11.90 10.30
N HIS A 25 2.84 -12.55 10.36
CA HIS A 25 4.13 -11.86 10.45
C HIS A 25 4.39 -11.08 9.16
N LYS A 26 4.18 -11.72 8.01
CA LYS A 26 4.32 -11.07 6.71
C LYS A 26 3.32 -9.93 6.57
N ALA A 27 2.09 -10.13 7.04
CA ALA A 27 1.05 -9.10 7.02
C ALA A 27 1.48 -7.86 7.80
N THR A 28 2.10 -8.04 8.96
CA THR A 28 2.62 -6.93 9.78
C THR A 28 3.70 -6.16 9.03
N VAL A 29 4.60 -6.86 8.36
CA VAL A 29 5.65 -6.25 7.55
C VAL A 29 5.03 -5.43 6.40
N VAL A 30 3.99 -5.96 5.77
CA VAL A 30 3.29 -5.27 4.68
C VAL A 30 2.65 -3.97 5.17
N ILE A 31 2.02 -3.98 6.33
CA ILE A 31 1.41 -2.78 6.91
C ILE A 31 2.47 -1.70 7.12
N ASP A 32 3.63 -2.07 7.65
CA ASP A 32 4.74 -1.14 7.86
C ASP A 32 5.25 -0.57 6.54
N LYS A 33 5.42 -1.41 5.53
CA LYS A 33 5.82 -0.96 4.19
C LYS A 33 4.79 -0.01 3.59
N GLY A 34 3.50 -0.29 3.82
CA GLY A 34 2.42 0.57 3.36
C GLY A 34 2.50 1.97 3.96
N LYS A 35 2.76 2.06 5.26
CA LYS A 35 2.92 3.36 5.94
C LYS A 35 4.08 4.16 5.35
N LYS A 36 5.20 3.50 5.08
CA LYS A 36 6.36 4.15 4.47
C LYS A 36 6.07 4.59 3.05
N ALA A 37 5.34 3.78 2.28
CA ALA A 37 4.97 4.11 0.91
C ALA A 37 4.02 5.32 0.87
N VAL A 38 3.08 5.42 1.82
CA VAL A 38 2.19 6.58 1.92
C VAL A 38 2.99 7.86 2.16
N ARG A 39 3.98 7.81 3.05
CA ARG A 39 4.84 8.97 3.30
C ARG A 39 5.62 9.39 2.04
N LYS A 40 6.14 8.42 1.30
CA LYS A 40 6.83 8.69 0.03
C LYS A 40 5.88 9.34 -0.98
N ALA A 41 4.64 8.83 -1.06
CA ALA A 41 3.63 9.37 -1.95
C ALA A 41 3.30 10.81 -1.61
N GLN A 42 3.14 11.12 -0.32
CA GLN A 42 2.86 12.47 0.14
C GLN A 42 4.01 13.42 -0.18
N THR A 43 5.24 13.00 0.09
CA THR A 43 6.43 13.79 -0.24
C THR A 43 6.54 14.03 -1.74
N TYR A 44 6.29 13.01 -2.54
CA TYR A 44 6.31 13.11 -3.99
C TYR A 44 5.28 14.12 -4.48
N SER A 45 4.06 14.06 -3.95
CA SER A 45 2.98 15.00 -4.30
C SER A 45 3.36 16.44 -3.95
N GLU A 46 3.89 16.67 -2.74
CA GLU A 46 4.32 18.00 -2.31
C GLU A 46 5.38 18.56 -3.24
N ASN A 47 6.36 17.76 -3.60
CA ASN A 47 7.44 18.20 -4.49
C ASN A 47 6.92 18.50 -5.90
N ARG A 48 5.95 17.74 -6.38
CA ARG A 48 5.36 17.97 -7.70
C ARG A 48 4.52 19.24 -7.74
N TYR A 49 3.84 19.56 -6.64
CA TYR A 49 3.05 20.80 -6.56
C TYR A 49 3.93 22.06 -6.62
N LYS A 50 5.18 21.95 -6.20
CA LYS A 50 6.14 23.06 -6.28
C LYS A 50 6.67 23.27 -7.68
N LYS A 51 6.49 22.31 -8.57
CA LYS A 51 6.92 22.37 -9.96
C LYS A 51 5.71 22.54 -10.86
N GLU A 52 5.89 23.23 -11.97
CA GLU A 52 4.85 23.36 -12.97
C GLU A 52 4.51 21.98 -13.53
N MET A 53 3.24 21.61 -13.47
CA MET A 53 2.78 20.29 -13.95
C MET A 53 2.02 20.46 -15.26
N GLU A 54 2.41 19.64 -16.26
CA GLU A 54 1.75 19.64 -17.56
C GLU A 54 0.40 18.92 -17.50
N HIS A 55 0.30 17.89 -16.65
CA HIS A 55 -0.89 17.04 -16.58
C HIS A 55 -1.32 16.85 -15.12
N PRO A 56 -1.85 17.92 -14.47
CA PRO A 56 -2.20 17.83 -13.05
C PRO A 56 -3.34 16.87 -12.77
N LEU A 57 -4.32 16.74 -13.67
CA LEU A 57 -5.44 15.84 -13.48
C LEU A 57 -5.00 14.39 -13.55
N GLU A 58 -4.19 14.04 -14.55
CA GLU A 58 -3.66 12.68 -14.72
C GLU A 58 -2.77 12.30 -13.54
N PHE A 59 -1.97 13.23 -13.07
CA PHE A 59 -1.13 13.02 -11.89
C PHE A 59 -1.99 12.72 -10.66
N SER A 60 -3.04 13.52 -10.45
CA SER A 60 -3.94 13.37 -9.32
C SER A 60 -4.65 12.01 -9.34
N ILE A 61 -5.13 11.57 -10.50
CA ILE A 61 -5.78 10.28 -10.68
C ILE A 61 -4.80 9.15 -10.36
N ALA A 62 -3.59 9.24 -10.88
CA ALA A 62 -2.56 8.21 -10.65
C ALA A 62 -2.19 8.11 -9.18
N MET A 63 -2.01 9.24 -8.50
CA MET A 63 -1.68 9.25 -7.08
C MET A 63 -2.81 8.68 -6.24
N ASP A 64 -4.06 9.01 -6.58
CA ASP A 64 -5.22 8.47 -5.89
C ASP A 64 -5.27 6.95 -6.02
N ALA A 65 -5.02 6.42 -7.21
CA ALA A 65 -4.99 4.98 -7.46
C ALA A 65 -3.89 4.29 -6.63
N ILE A 66 -2.71 4.90 -6.55
CA ILE A 66 -1.60 4.38 -5.76
C ILE A 66 -1.97 4.35 -4.28
N MET A 67 -2.55 5.43 -3.76
CA MET A 67 -2.94 5.52 -2.36
C MET A 67 -4.03 4.50 -2.00
N ARG A 68 -4.99 4.30 -2.90
CA ARG A 68 -6.04 3.29 -2.71
C ARG A 68 -5.47 1.89 -2.70
N THR A 69 -4.51 1.61 -3.59
CA THR A 69 -3.85 0.30 -3.65
C THR A 69 -3.15 -0.01 -2.32
N ILE A 70 -2.45 0.98 -1.76
CA ILE A 70 -1.79 0.82 -0.47
C ILE A 70 -2.81 0.61 0.64
N ALA A 71 -3.92 1.37 0.63
CA ALA A 71 -4.97 1.24 1.63
C ALA A 71 -5.62 -0.15 1.59
N TYR A 72 -5.90 -0.67 0.40
CA TYR A 72 -6.44 -2.04 0.25
C TYR A 72 -5.44 -3.07 0.76
N SER A 73 -4.15 -2.87 0.52
CA SER A 73 -3.11 -3.77 1.01
C SER A 73 -3.10 -3.81 2.54
N THR A 74 -3.25 -2.66 3.18
CA THR A 74 -3.36 -2.57 4.64
C THR A 74 -4.59 -3.32 5.15
N ASP A 75 -5.74 -3.12 4.50
CA ASP A 75 -6.98 -3.80 4.88
C ASP A 75 -6.86 -5.31 4.76
N ILE A 76 -6.27 -5.80 3.67
CA ILE A 76 -6.04 -7.23 3.46
C ILE A 76 -5.09 -7.78 4.51
N SER A 77 -4.04 -7.04 4.84
CA SER A 77 -3.06 -7.46 5.85
C SER A 77 -3.66 -7.50 7.24
N GLU A 78 -4.50 -6.53 7.59
CA GLU A 78 -5.22 -6.54 8.86
C GLU A 78 -6.17 -7.73 8.93
N ALA A 79 -6.86 -8.04 7.84
CA ALA A 79 -7.72 -9.22 7.76
C ALA A 79 -6.92 -10.50 7.94
N ALA A 80 -5.71 -10.58 7.37
CA ALA A 80 -4.84 -11.74 7.51
C ALA A 80 -4.43 -11.95 8.98
N ILE A 81 -4.10 -10.87 9.69
CA ILE A 81 -3.74 -10.93 11.10
C ILE A 81 -4.94 -11.39 11.94
N ASN A 82 -6.10 -10.79 11.70
CA ASN A 82 -7.33 -11.13 12.44
C ASN A 82 -7.76 -12.56 12.20
N TYR A 83 -7.68 -13.01 10.95
CA TYR A 83 -8.03 -14.40 10.60
C TYR A 83 -7.07 -15.38 11.28
N SER A 84 -5.78 -15.10 11.25
CA SER A 84 -4.76 -15.94 11.87
C SER A 84 -4.96 -16.02 13.38
N ALA A 85 -5.25 -14.91 14.05
CA ALA A 85 -5.51 -14.87 15.48
C ALA A 85 -6.73 -15.73 15.84
N LYS A 86 -7.78 -15.64 15.02
CA LYS A 86 -8.99 -16.42 15.21
C LYS A 86 -8.72 -17.92 15.10
N MET A 87 -7.93 -18.31 14.09
CA MET A 87 -7.54 -19.71 13.88
C MET A 87 -6.62 -20.22 14.97
N GLY A 88 -5.71 -19.37 15.44
CA GLY A 88 -4.76 -19.74 16.48
C GLY A 88 -5.38 -19.94 17.86
N ASN A 89 -6.59 -19.44 18.07
CA ASN A 89 -7.30 -19.55 19.36
C ASN A 89 -8.15 -20.82 19.49
N LYS A 90 -8.05 -21.73 18.56
CA LYS A 90 -8.78 -23.00 18.60
C LYS A 90 -8.08 -24.09 19.43
#